data_6aba51b2bd6f12c9683f009472be0884
#
_entry.id   6aba51b2bd6f12c9683f009472be0884
#
_cell.length_a   1.000
_cell.length_b   1.000
_cell.length_c   1.000
_cell.angle_alpha   90.00
_cell.angle_beta   90.00
_cell.angle_gamma   90.00
#
_symmetry.space_group_name_H-M   'P 1'
#
loop_
_entity.id
_entity.type
_entity.pdbx_description
1 polymer ?
#
loop_
_entity_poly.entity_id
_entity_poly.type
_entity_poly.pdbx_seq_one_letter_code
_entity_poly.pdbx_strand_id
1 'polypeptide(L)'
;MTGIVDDFKNAFRKQNNGLVQIILINVIVFLLMVTVLGILKLTGNDAYFSYVEENLYLPGNAWEFITHPWTLITYFFVHSLQDILHILFNMLFLYWFGKLIDEYLGSRRLINMYILGGLAGGISYLLLSYLAPGFAGTYLIGASGAVYAIVVGAATLMPNYTFFLFLLGPVKIKYIAAFYVLSNYISLMMGGSNMGGTVAHLGGALMGFLFITQLNRGNDLGRPITRLSEWVKGLFQGKPKMKVTYRNTTTVHSKTTAPTYSGMPDDDEIDAILDKINRSGYESLTKEEKQKLFRASQKN
;
A
#
# COMPACT_ATOMS: atom_id res chain seq x y z
N MET A 1 13.42 27.00 -1.30
CA MET A 1 13.96 25.62 -1.31
C MET A 1 13.39 24.91 -0.10
N THR A 2 12.52 23.92 -0.30
CA THR A 2 12.07 23.05 0.78
C THR A 2 13.29 22.27 1.28
N GLY A 3 13.51 22.25 2.59
CA GLY A 3 14.64 21.53 3.18
C GLY A 3 14.39 20.01 3.13
N ILE A 4 15.45 19.19 3.17
CA ILE A 4 15.37 17.70 3.18
C ILE A 4 14.36 17.18 4.22
N VAL A 5 14.25 17.85 5.37
CA VAL A 5 13.28 17.53 6.43
C VAL A 5 11.84 17.77 6.00
N ASP A 6 11.59 18.81 5.19
CA ASP A 6 10.26 19.11 4.68
C ASP A 6 9.86 18.13 3.57
N ASP A 7 10.81 17.75 2.72
CA ASP A 7 10.58 16.73 1.68
C ASP A 7 10.27 15.36 2.32
N PHE A 8 10.99 15.02 3.40
CA PHE A 8 10.73 13.82 4.18
C PHE A 8 9.35 13.83 4.83
N LYS A 9 8.98 14.93 5.52
CA LYS A 9 7.63 15.08 6.09
C LYS A 9 6.54 15.02 5.02
N ASN A 10 6.78 15.61 3.86
CA ASN A 10 5.86 15.61 2.73
C ASN A 10 5.69 14.21 2.14
N ALA A 11 6.74 13.37 2.13
CA ALA A 11 6.66 11.99 1.68
C ALA A 11 5.65 11.17 2.50
N PHE A 12 5.53 11.42 3.83
CA PHE A 12 4.56 10.76 4.70
C PHE A 12 3.18 11.44 4.75
N ARG A 13 3.09 12.74 4.42
CA ARG A 13 1.82 13.49 4.43
C ARG A 13 1.06 13.43 3.11
N LYS A 14 1.76 13.24 2.00
CA LYS A 14 1.16 13.19 0.67
C LYS A 14 0.27 11.94 0.54
N GLN A 15 -0.97 12.14 0.19
CA GLN A 15 -1.87 11.03 -0.14
C GLN A 15 -1.35 10.28 -1.38
N ASN A 16 -1.52 8.97 -1.42
CA ASN A 16 -1.06 8.09 -2.50
C ASN A 16 0.47 8.10 -2.74
N ASN A 17 1.25 8.03 -1.66
CA ASN A 17 2.71 7.97 -1.72
C ASN A 17 3.26 6.66 -1.09
N GLY A 18 2.48 5.58 -1.14
CA GLY A 18 2.77 4.31 -0.47
C GLY A 18 4.09 3.68 -0.89
N LEU A 19 4.45 3.77 -2.17
CA LEU A 19 5.73 3.26 -2.67
C LEU A 19 6.92 3.94 -1.97
N VAL A 20 6.93 5.26 -1.96
CA VAL A 20 8.01 6.02 -1.31
C VAL A 20 8.05 5.77 0.18
N GLN A 21 6.89 5.66 0.83
CA GLN A 21 6.80 5.35 2.26
C GLN A 21 7.43 4.00 2.60
N ILE A 22 7.12 2.93 1.85
CA ILE A 22 7.71 1.60 2.09
C ILE A 22 9.22 1.64 1.89
N ILE A 23 9.70 2.26 0.81
CA ILE A 23 11.14 2.39 0.54
C ILE A 23 11.83 3.15 1.68
N LEU A 24 11.28 4.30 2.10
CA LEU A 24 11.84 5.10 3.19
C LEU A 24 11.87 4.33 4.51
N ILE A 25 10.82 3.58 4.85
CA ILE A 25 10.80 2.77 6.07
C ILE A 25 11.94 1.76 6.05
N ASN A 26 12.13 1.03 4.96
CA ASN A 26 13.22 0.05 4.83
C ASN A 26 14.61 0.72 4.96
N VAL A 27 14.81 1.86 4.29
CA VAL A 27 16.08 2.60 4.35
C VAL A 27 16.32 3.15 5.76
N ILE A 28 15.30 3.69 6.43
CA ILE A 28 15.42 4.19 7.80
C ILE A 28 15.79 3.07 8.77
N VAL A 29 15.09 1.93 8.69
CA VAL A 29 15.38 0.77 9.53
C VAL A 29 16.82 0.31 9.29
N PHE A 30 17.28 0.23 8.05
CA PHE A 30 18.65 -0.13 7.73
C PHE A 30 19.67 0.86 8.34
N LEU A 31 19.46 2.17 8.18
CA LEU A 31 20.34 3.18 8.74
C LEU A 31 20.35 3.17 10.28
N LEU A 32 19.20 2.91 10.90
CA LEU A 32 19.13 2.74 12.37
C LEU A 32 19.94 1.53 12.83
N MET A 33 19.82 0.37 12.14
CA MET A 33 20.60 -0.82 12.45
C MET A 33 22.11 -0.57 12.31
N VAL A 34 22.55 0.09 11.21
CA VAL A 34 23.96 0.49 11.00
C VAL A 34 24.43 1.41 12.14
N THR A 35 23.59 2.37 12.53
CA THR A 35 23.93 3.34 13.59
C THR A 35 24.08 2.64 14.95
N VAL A 36 23.14 1.76 15.30
CA VAL A 36 23.19 0.98 16.56
C VAL A 36 24.45 0.12 16.60
N LEU A 37 24.72 -0.64 15.54
CA LEU A 37 25.94 -1.46 15.45
C LEU A 37 27.21 -0.59 15.56
N GLY A 38 27.24 0.57 14.88
CA GLY A 38 28.37 1.50 14.93
C GLY A 38 28.62 2.04 16.34
N ILE A 39 27.57 2.43 17.06
CA ILE A 39 27.68 2.90 18.45
C ILE A 39 28.18 1.76 19.35
N LEU A 40 27.62 0.55 19.22
CA LEU A 40 28.05 -0.61 20.03
C LEU A 40 29.50 -0.97 19.77
N LYS A 41 29.99 -0.94 18.53
CA LYS A 41 31.41 -1.14 18.19
C LYS A 41 32.31 -0.07 18.80
N LEU A 42 31.93 1.20 18.71
CA LEU A 42 32.71 2.32 19.28
C LEU A 42 32.82 2.24 20.80
N THR A 43 31.83 1.65 21.46
CA THR A 43 31.79 1.46 22.93
C THR A 43 32.36 0.11 23.39
N GLY A 44 32.84 -0.74 22.47
CA GLY A 44 33.33 -2.10 22.79
C GLY A 44 32.24 -3.07 23.23
N ASN A 45 31.00 -2.82 22.86
CA ASN A 45 29.81 -3.58 23.26
C ASN A 45 29.11 -4.27 22.08
N ASP A 46 29.82 -4.52 20.99
CA ASP A 46 29.25 -5.08 19.74
C ASP A 46 28.60 -6.46 19.93
N ALA A 47 29.02 -7.24 20.92
CA ALA A 47 28.37 -8.50 21.28
C ALA A 47 26.88 -8.34 21.63
N TYR A 48 26.45 -7.17 22.13
CA TYR A 48 25.03 -6.93 22.40
C TYR A 48 24.19 -6.74 21.13
N PHE A 49 24.79 -6.62 19.95
CA PHE A 49 24.02 -6.48 18.72
C PHE A 49 23.21 -7.74 18.40
N SER A 50 23.64 -8.92 18.83
CA SER A 50 22.87 -10.16 18.71
C SER A 50 21.46 -10.06 19.33
N TYR A 51 21.31 -9.35 20.45
CA TYR A 51 19.98 -9.11 21.04
C TYR A 51 19.06 -8.30 20.12
N VAL A 52 19.63 -7.37 19.34
CA VAL A 52 18.86 -6.61 18.36
C VAL A 52 18.43 -7.52 17.21
N GLU A 53 19.33 -8.39 16.75
CA GLU A 53 19.05 -9.36 15.70
C GLU A 53 17.97 -10.37 16.12
N GLU A 54 18.10 -10.98 17.29
CA GLU A 54 17.13 -11.92 17.85
C GLU A 54 15.72 -11.34 17.97
N ASN A 55 15.61 -10.04 18.26
CA ASN A 55 14.31 -9.36 18.38
C ASN A 55 13.72 -8.88 17.06
N LEU A 56 14.47 -8.88 15.96
CA LEU A 56 14.01 -8.35 14.67
C LEU A 56 13.99 -9.39 13.55
N TYR A 57 14.86 -10.40 13.62
CA TYR A 57 14.96 -11.45 12.60
C TYR A 57 13.93 -12.54 12.88
N LEU A 58 13.35 -13.13 11.85
CA LEU A 58 12.38 -14.21 12.00
C LEU A 58 13.12 -15.52 12.27
N PRO A 59 13.00 -16.11 13.48
CA PRO A 59 13.69 -17.34 13.82
C PRO A 59 13.05 -18.56 13.15
N GLY A 60 13.88 -19.53 12.74
CA GLY A 60 13.43 -20.85 12.27
C GLY A 60 13.01 -21.78 13.42
N ASN A 61 13.30 -21.44 14.66
CA ASN A 61 12.91 -22.20 15.83
C ASN A 61 11.49 -21.83 16.28
N ALA A 62 10.61 -22.82 16.41
CA ALA A 62 9.21 -22.59 16.78
C ALA A 62 9.06 -21.96 18.17
N TRP A 63 9.89 -22.33 19.14
CA TRP A 63 9.84 -21.77 20.49
C TRP A 63 10.27 -20.30 20.53
N GLU A 64 11.35 -19.97 19.84
CA GLU A 64 11.79 -18.59 19.68
C GLU A 64 10.72 -17.75 18.99
N PHE A 65 10.09 -18.28 17.95
CA PHE A 65 9.00 -17.59 17.27
C PHE A 65 7.79 -17.33 18.20
N ILE A 66 7.40 -18.31 19.03
CA ILE A 66 6.28 -18.13 19.97
C ILE A 66 6.57 -17.01 20.97
N THR A 67 7.83 -16.87 21.41
CA THR A 67 8.25 -15.80 22.32
C THR A 67 8.47 -14.44 21.63
N HIS A 68 8.71 -14.43 20.31
CA HIS A 68 8.96 -13.22 19.51
C HIS A 68 8.05 -13.14 18.26
N PRO A 69 6.71 -13.24 18.40
CA PRO A 69 5.80 -13.35 17.24
C PRO A 69 5.79 -12.11 16.35
N TRP A 70 6.18 -10.94 16.85
CA TRP A 70 6.31 -9.71 16.08
C TRP A 70 7.39 -9.80 15.00
N THR A 71 8.33 -10.74 15.12
CA THR A 71 9.40 -10.98 14.14
C THR A 71 8.83 -11.38 12.77
N LEU A 72 7.61 -11.93 12.70
CA LEU A 72 6.89 -12.18 11.45
C LEU A 72 6.60 -10.89 10.66
N ILE A 73 6.66 -9.73 11.31
CA ILE A 73 6.47 -8.42 10.67
C ILE A 73 7.80 -7.69 10.53
N THR A 74 8.66 -7.73 11.55
CA THR A 74 9.88 -6.92 11.54
C THR A 74 10.91 -7.42 10.54
N TYR A 75 10.99 -8.72 10.28
CA TYR A 75 12.01 -9.32 9.43
C TYR A 75 12.04 -8.76 8.01
N PHE A 76 10.87 -8.44 7.43
CA PHE A 76 10.81 -7.93 6.06
C PHE A 76 11.00 -6.42 5.92
N PHE A 77 11.43 -5.76 7.00
CA PHE A 77 11.96 -4.39 6.99
C PHE A 77 13.45 -4.34 7.31
N VAL A 78 14.03 -5.44 7.80
CA VAL A 78 15.44 -5.53 8.19
C VAL A 78 16.25 -6.16 7.06
N HIS A 79 17.48 -5.68 6.85
CA HIS A 79 18.37 -6.17 5.81
C HIS A 79 19.76 -6.48 6.37
N SER A 80 20.50 -7.37 5.70
CA SER A 80 21.88 -7.69 6.03
C SER A 80 22.75 -6.45 6.02
N LEU A 81 23.52 -6.25 7.11
CA LEU A 81 24.46 -5.15 7.20
C LEU A 81 25.79 -5.47 6.50
N GLN A 82 26.07 -6.75 6.22
CA GLN A 82 27.26 -7.20 5.52
C GLN A 82 27.09 -7.15 3.99
N ASP A 83 25.83 -7.17 3.51
CA ASP A 83 25.51 -7.16 2.08
C ASP A 83 24.61 -5.97 1.72
N ILE A 84 25.24 -4.84 1.39
CA ILE A 84 24.54 -3.63 0.98
C ILE A 84 23.77 -3.79 -0.33
N LEU A 85 24.20 -4.72 -1.19
CA LEU A 85 23.49 -5.01 -2.42
C LEU A 85 22.13 -5.65 -2.17
N HIS A 86 21.98 -6.35 -1.03
CA HIS A 86 20.72 -6.95 -0.65
C HIS A 86 19.61 -5.89 -0.49
N ILE A 87 19.85 -4.81 0.28
CA ILE A 87 18.85 -3.73 0.39
C ILE A 87 18.73 -2.95 -0.92
N LEU A 88 19.84 -2.67 -1.60
CA LEU A 88 19.84 -1.91 -2.84
C LEU A 88 18.95 -2.56 -3.90
N PHE A 89 19.13 -3.86 -4.16
CA PHE A 89 18.32 -4.58 -5.14
C PHE A 89 16.87 -4.74 -4.69
N ASN A 90 16.60 -4.96 -3.41
CA ASN A 90 15.21 -4.98 -2.91
C ASN A 90 14.51 -3.64 -3.19
N MET A 91 15.13 -2.52 -2.86
CA MET A 91 14.54 -1.20 -3.08
C MET A 91 14.42 -0.84 -4.56
N LEU A 92 15.38 -1.25 -5.39
CA LEU A 92 15.34 -1.03 -6.84
C LEU A 92 14.19 -1.80 -7.50
N PHE A 93 14.02 -3.08 -7.16
CA PHE A 93 12.91 -3.89 -7.67
C PHE A 93 11.57 -3.42 -7.13
N LEU A 94 11.51 -3.07 -5.84
CA LEU A 94 10.34 -2.47 -5.25
C LEU A 94 9.95 -1.18 -5.97
N TYR A 95 10.91 -0.33 -6.31
CA TYR A 95 10.66 0.91 -7.05
C TYR A 95 10.12 0.62 -8.46
N TRP A 96 10.78 -0.22 -9.24
CA TRP A 96 10.39 -0.47 -10.64
C TRP A 96 9.03 -1.18 -10.75
N PHE A 97 8.85 -2.26 -10.02
CA PHE A 97 7.62 -3.06 -10.10
C PHE A 97 6.50 -2.50 -9.21
N GLY A 98 6.86 -1.93 -8.06
CA GLY A 98 5.92 -1.27 -7.18
C GLY A 98 5.28 -0.03 -7.80
N LYS A 99 6.03 0.71 -8.62
CA LYS A 99 5.51 1.84 -9.38
C LYS A 99 4.34 1.41 -10.28
N LEU A 100 4.46 0.27 -10.97
CA LEU A 100 3.37 -0.25 -11.80
C LEU A 100 2.12 -0.56 -10.95
N ILE A 101 2.29 -1.25 -9.82
CA ILE A 101 1.19 -1.55 -8.92
C ILE A 101 0.57 -0.25 -8.35
N ASP A 102 1.40 0.72 -7.97
CA ASP A 102 0.94 2.01 -7.43
C ASP A 102 0.13 2.81 -8.45
N GLU A 103 0.61 2.88 -9.69
CA GLU A 103 -0.05 3.60 -10.79
C GLU A 103 -1.40 2.96 -11.18
N TYR A 104 -1.49 1.63 -11.23
CA TYR A 104 -2.69 0.94 -11.72
C TYR A 104 -3.69 0.57 -10.63
N LEU A 105 -3.22 0.26 -9.42
CA LEU A 105 -4.07 -0.21 -8.32
C LEU A 105 -4.12 0.74 -7.13
N GLY A 106 -3.22 1.73 -7.09
CA GLY A 106 -3.08 2.71 -6.02
C GLY A 106 -2.28 2.22 -4.82
N SER A 107 -1.75 3.18 -4.06
CA SER A 107 -0.84 2.97 -2.92
C SER A 107 -1.38 2.03 -1.84
N ARG A 108 -2.68 2.02 -1.59
CA ARG A 108 -3.29 1.13 -0.59
C ARG A 108 -3.07 -0.34 -0.95
N ARG A 109 -3.32 -0.72 -2.22
CA ARG A 109 -3.14 -2.11 -2.69
C ARG A 109 -1.68 -2.50 -2.77
N LEU A 110 -0.80 -1.57 -3.14
CA LEU A 110 0.65 -1.77 -3.08
C LEU A 110 1.11 -2.11 -1.66
N ILE A 111 0.73 -1.32 -0.65
CA ILE A 111 1.08 -1.56 0.75
C ILE A 111 0.52 -2.91 1.22
N ASN A 112 -0.74 -3.20 0.92
CA ASN A 112 -1.38 -4.46 1.29
C ASN A 112 -0.66 -5.66 0.67
N MET A 113 -0.27 -5.56 -0.60
CA MET A 113 0.48 -6.61 -1.31
C MET A 113 1.88 -6.81 -0.72
N TYR A 114 2.57 -5.73 -0.37
CA TYR A 114 3.87 -5.77 0.30
C TYR A 114 3.77 -6.50 1.66
N ILE A 115 2.80 -6.13 2.49
CA ILE A 115 2.59 -6.75 3.80
C ILE A 115 2.19 -8.22 3.64
N LEU A 116 1.23 -8.54 2.78
CA LEU A 116 0.79 -9.92 2.57
C LEU A 116 1.90 -10.79 1.97
N GLY A 117 2.71 -10.23 1.06
CA GLY A 117 3.86 -10.91 0.48
C GLY A 117 4.93 -11.22 1.54
N GLY A 118 5.24 -10.26 2.42
CA GLY A 118 6.12 -10.47 3.55
C GLY A 118 5.57 -11.54 4.50
N LEU A 119 4.32 -11.43 4.93
CA LEU A 119 3.68 -12.43 5.80
C LEU A 119 3.68 -13.84 5.17
N ALA A 120 3.33 -13.96 3.89
CA ALA A 120 3.33 -15.25 3.18
C ALA A 120 4.73 -15.83 3.07
N GLY A 121 5.74 -14.99 2.79
CA GLY A 121 7.15 -15.41 2.79
C GLY A 121 7.59 -15.94 4.15
N GLY A 122 7.33 -15.20 5.23
CA GLY A 122 7.66 -15.62 6.60
C GLY A 122 6.94 -16.89 7.02
N ILE A 123 5.65 -17.01 6.71
CA ILE A 123 4.87 -18.23 7.01
C ILE A 123 5.44 -19.42 6.23
N SER A 124 5.78 -19.26 4.95
CA SER A 124 6.38 -20.33 4.15
C SER A 124 7.73 -20.79 4.73
N TYR A 125 8.55 -19.84 5.22
CA TYR A 125 9.80 -20.14 5.90
C TYR A 125 9.57 -20.90 7.22
N LEU A 126 8.63 -20.46 8.06
CA LEU A 126 8.30 -21.17 9.32
C LEU A 126 7.79 -22.59 9.06
N LEU A 127 6.94 -22.76 8.05
CA LEU A 127 6.45 -24.10 7.65
C LEU A 127 7.62 -25.01 7.22
N LEU A 128 8.54 -24.49 6.39
CA LEU A 128 9.75 -25.24 6.01
C LEU A 128 10.59 -25.60 7.24
N SER A 129 10.83 -24.64 8.12
CA SER A 129 11.63 -24.84 9.33
C SER A 129 11.03 -25.88 10.28
N TYR A 130 9.70 -25.94 10.37
CA TYR A 130 8.99 -26.96 11.13
C TYR A 130 9.08 -28.35 10.48
N LEU A 131 8.96 -28.44 9.15
CA LEU A 131 8.99 -29.71 8.42
C LEU A 131 10.40 -30.27 8.23
N ALA A 132 11.42 -29.40 8.23
CA ALA A 132 12.82 -29.74 8.02
C ALA A 132 13.69 -29.22 9.17
N PRO A 133 13.96 -30.03 10.23
CA PRO A 133 14.65 -29.59 11.44
C PRO A 133 16.03 -28.97 11.23
N GLY A 134 16.69 -29.20 10.07
CA GLY A 134 17.95 -28.56 9.71
C GLY A 134 17.89 -27.03 9.59
N PHE A 135 16.69 -26.44 9.58
CA PHE A 135 16.46 -24.99 9.54
C PHE A 135 16.21 -24.35 10.92
N ALA A 136 16.08 -25.15 11.97
CA ALA A 136 15.70 -24.67 13.30
C ALA A 136 16.68 -23.65 13.91
N GLY A 137 17.94 -23.63 13.48
CA GLY A 137 18.96 -22.66 13.94
C GLY A 137 19.21 -21.51 12.97
N THR A 138 18.34 -21.29 11.98
CA THR A 138 18.50 -20.21 10.98
C THR A 138 17.55 -19.05 11.26
N TYR A 139 17.88 -17.90 10.67
CA TYR A 139 17.04 -16.69 10.74
C TYR A 139 16.73 -16.19 9.33
N LEU A 140 15.53 -15.63 9.16
CA LEU A 140 15.11 -14.99 7.92
C LEU A 140 15.09 -13.47 8.09
N ILE A 141 15.70 -12.76 7.13
CA ILE A 141 15.69 -11.30 7.03
C ILE A 141 15.51 -10.86 5.58
N GLY A 142 14.99 -9.67 5.36
CA GLY A 142 14.90 -9.03 4.07
C GLY A 142 13.50 -8.86 3.54
N ALA A 143 13.30 -7.75 2.84
CA ALA A 143 12.05 -7.42 2.15
C ALA A 143 11.74 -8.30 0.95
N SER A 144 12.65 -9.18 0.56
CA SER A 144 12.62 -9.89 -0.72
C SER A 144 11.35 -10.72 -0.93
N GLY A 145 10.80 -11.38 0.10
CA GLY A 145 9.50 -12.07 0.01
C GLY A 145 8.37 -11.13 -0.41
N ALA A 146 8.30 -9.94 0.19
CA ALA A 146 7.35 -8.90 -0.17
C ALA A 146 7.60 -8.35 -1.59
N VAL A 147 8.88 -8.16 -1.97
CA VAL A 147 9.28 -7.70 -3.31
C VAL A 147 8.91 -8.73 -4.38
N TYR A 148 9.11 -10.04 -4.11
CA TYR A 148 8.67 -11.11 -5.02
C TYR A 148 7.15 -11.10 -5.24
N ALA A 149 6.36 -10.82 -4.20
CA ALA A 149 4.91 -10.65 -4.35
C ALA A 149 4.58 -9.49 -5.29
N ILE A 150 5.29 -8.38 -5.19
CA ILE A 150 5.08 -7.21 -6.06
C ILE A 150 5.53 -7.50 -7.50
N VAL A 151 6.68 -8.16 -7.70
CA VAL A 151 7.19 -8.52 -9.04
C VAL A 151 6.22 -9.46 -9.75
N VAL A 152 5.82 -10.55 -9.10
CA VAL A 152 4.90 -11.54 -9.67
C VAL A 152 3.49 -10.96 -9.80
N GLY A 153 3.05 -10.15 -8.83
CA GLY A 153 1.78 -9.42 -8.91
C GLY A 153 1.75 -8.47 -10.11
N ALA A 154 2.78 -7.67 -10.32
CA ALA A 154 2.88 -6.77 -11.49
C ALA A 154 2.90 -7.56 -12.81
N ALA A 155 3.62 -8.70 -12.87
CA ALA A 155 3.62 -9.57 -14.03
C ALA A 155 2.25 -10.23 -14.29
N THR A 156 1.51 -10.55 -13.25
CA THR A 156 0.14 -11.09 -13.34
C THR A 156 -0.85 -10.02 -13.81
N LEU A 157 -0.69 -8.78 -13.33
CA LEU A 157 -1.53 -7.64 -13.70
C LEU A 157 -1.31 -7.22 -15.16
N MET A 158 -0.05 -7.12 -15.59
CA MET A 158 0.34 -6.58 -16.89
C MET A 158 1.43 -7.45 -17.58
N PRO A 159 1.13 -8.69 -17.99
CA PRO A 159 2.12 -9.66 -18.45
C PRO A 159 2.91 -9.21 -19.68
N ASN A 160 2.38 -8.33 -20.49
CA ASN A 160 3.00 -7.84 -21.71
C ASN A 160 3.68 -6.46 -21.56
N TYR A 161 3.66 -5.88 -20.37
CA TYR A 161 4.43 -4.67 -20.10
C TYR A 161 5.91 -4.90 -20.36
N THR A 162 6.60 -3.96 -21.01
CA THR A 162 7.98 -4.12 -21.46
C THR A 162 8.91 -3.20 -20.67
N PHE A 163 9.92 -3.78 -20.04
CA PHE A 163 11.05 -3.06 -19.46
C PHE A 163 12.21 -3.03 -20.47
N PHE A 164 12.88 -1.89 -20.57
CA PHE A 164 14.12 -1.76 -21.31
C PHE A 164 15.29 -2.06 -20.38
N LEU A 165 15.86 -3.25 -20.51
CA LEU A 165 17.04 -3.67 -19.77
C LEU A 165 18.30 -3.27 -20.54
N PHE A 166 19.27 -2.66 -19.86
CA PHE A 166 20.46 -2.05 -20.47
C PHE A 166 21.22 -3.00 -21.44
N LEU A 167 21.35 -4.29 -21.07
CA LEU A 167 22.10 -5.25 -21.89
C LEU A 167 21.20 -6.13 -22.79
N LEU A 168 19.93 -6.29 -22.46
CA LEU A 168 19.01 -7.24 -23.10
C LEU A 168 17.96 -6.53 -23.97
N GLY A 169 17.89 -5.19 -23.92
CA GLY A 169 16.86 -4.44 -24.64
C GLY A 169 15.45 -4.62 -24.04
N PRO A 170 14.40 -4.62 -24.87
CA PRO A 170 13.01 -4.71 -24.42
C PRO A 170 12.65 -6.13 -23.99
N VAL A 171 12.36 -6.32 -22.69
CA VAL A 171 11.95 -7.61 -22.11
C VAL A 171 10.58 -7.48 -21.46
N LYS A 172 9.65 -8.39 -21.77
CA LYS A 172 8.33 -8.41 -21.14
C LYS A 172 8.43 -8.86 -19.68
N ILE A 173 7.67 -8.20 -18.81
CA ILE A 173 7.68 -8.42 -17.35
C ILE A 173 7.42 -9.88 -16.96
N LYS A 174 6.55 -10.59 -17.70
CA LYS A 174 6.28 -12.02 -17.46
C LYS A 174 7.53 -12.90 -17.55
N TYR A 175 8.48 -12.57 -18.44
CA TYR A 175 9.73 -13.34 -18.56
C TYR A 175 10.69 -13.03 -17.41
N ILE A 176 10.71 -11.77 -16.93
CA ILE A 176 11.48 -11.39 -15.75
C ILE A 176 10.96 -12.14 -14.52
N ALA A 177 9.64 -12.11 -14.29
CA ALA A 177 9.02 -12.81 -13.16
C ALA A 177 9.22 -14.34 -13.25
N ALA A 178 9.06 -14.92 -14.45
CA ALA A 178 9.29 -16.34 -14.67
C ALA A 178 10.75 -16.73 -14.37
N PHE A 179 11.73 -15.92 -14.81
CA PHE A 179 13.14 -16.15 -14.50
C PHE A 179 13.39 -16.12 -13.00
N TYR A 180 12.83 -15.13 -12.29
CA TYR A 180 12.96 -15.02 -10.84
C TYR A 180 12.37 -16.21 -10.09
N VAL A 181 11.16 -16.63 -10.42
CA VAL A 181 10.50 -17.78 -9.79
C VAL A 181 11.25 -19.07 -10.11
N LEU A 182 11.61 -19.29 -11.38
CA LEU A 182 12.30 -20.50 -11.83
C LEU A 182 13.70 -20.62 -11.22
N SER A 183 14.47 -19.53 -11.17
CA SER A 183 15.81 -19.55 -10.57
C SER A 183 15.75 -19.88 -9.06
N ASN A 184 14.75 -19.38 -8.33
CA ASN A 184 14.54 -19.76 -6.94
C ASN A 184 14.10 -21.21 -6.77
N TYR A 185 13.20 -21.68 -7.63
CA TYR A 185 12.81 -23.10 -7.63
C TYR A 185 14.02 -24.02 -7.87
N ILE A 186 14.84 -23.72 -8.86
CA ILE A 186 16.07 -24.49 -9.14
C ILE A 186 17.02 -24.42 -7.94
N SER A 187 17.25 -23.24 -7.36
CA SER A 187 18.11 -23.08 -6.18
C SER A 187 17.62 -23.92 -5.00
N LEU A 188 16.31 -23.98 -4.76
CA LEU A 188 15.70 -24.80 -3.71
C LEU A 188 15.95 -26.29 -3.96
N MET A 189 15.73 -26.76 -5.20
CA MET A 189 15.90 -28.19 -5.56
C MET A 189 17.37 -28.63 -5.53
N MET A 190 18.30 -27.72 -5.83
CA MET A 190 19.74 -28.01 -5.81
C MET A 190 20.38 -27.86 -4.41
N GLY A 191 19.61 -27.52 -3.37
CA GLY A 191 20.14 -27.34 -2.01
C GLY A 191 21.03 -26.11 -1.86
N GLY A 192 20.63 -24.98 -2.48
CA GLY A 192 21.36 -23.72 -2.39
C GLY A 192 21.54 -23.23 -0.93
N SER A 193 22.56 -22.43 -0.70
CA SER A 193 22.96 -21.96 0.64
C SER A 193 21.89 -21.13 1.39
N ASN A 194 20.94 -20.53 0.67
CA ASN A 194 19.86 -19.72 1.25
C ASN A 194 18.49 -20.35 0.98
N MET A 195 18.28 -21.58 1.39
CA MET A 195 17.01 -22.30 1.17
C MET A 195 15.84 -21.61 1.87
N GLY A 196 16.04 -21.09 3.10
CA GLY A 196 15.01 -20.34 3.83
C GLY A 196 14.53 -19.11 3.09
N GLY A 197 15.46 -18.30 2.62
CA GLY A 197 15.13 -17.13 1.77
C GLY A 197 14.45 -17.53 0.46
N THR A 198 14.91 -18.60 -0.18
CA THR A 198 14.32 -19.12 -1.41
C THR A 198 12.86 -19.54 -1.24
N VAL A 199 12.53 -20.23 -0.15
CA VAL A 199 11.13 -20.61 0.16
C VAL A 199 10.29 -19.36 0.48
N ALA A 200 10.83 -18.39 1.20
CA ALA A 200 10.15 -17.13 1.46
C ALA A 200 9.85 -16.35 0.16
N HIS A 201 10.77 -16.36 -0.80
CA HIS A 201 10.55 -15.77 -2.13
C HIS A 201 9.41 -16.45 -2.88
N LEU A 202 9.38 -17.78 -2.90
CA LEU A 202 8.32 -18.55 -3.57
C LEU A 202 6.96 -18.33 -2.88
N GLY A 203 6.92 -18.27 -1.54
CA GLY A 203 5.72 -17.93 -0.78
C GLY A 203 5.20 -16.53 -1.09
N GLY A 204 6.10 -15.55 -1.15
CA GLY A 204 5.77 -14.19 -1.57
C GLY A 204 5.25 -14.13 -3.02
N ALA A 205 5.94 -14.78 -3.94
CA ALA A 205 5.54 -14.88 -5.35
C ALA A 205 4.13 -15.45 -5.53
N LEU A 206 3.83 -16.54 -4.82
CA LEU A 206 2.49 -17.16 -4.82
C LEU A 206 1.44 -16.18 -4.30
N MET A 207 1.74 -15.45 -3.20
CA MET A 207 0.82 -14.46 -2.66
C MET A 207 0.56 -13.33 -3.65
N GLY A 208 1.57 -12.82 -4.35
CA GLY A 208 1.40 -11.79 -5.38
C GLY A 208 0.50 -12.24 -6.52
N PHE A 209 0.69 -13.47 -7.01
CA PHE A 209 -0.17 -14.09 -8.01
C PHE A 209 -1.62 -14.22 -7.53
N LEU A 210 -1.82 -14.75 -6.32
CA LEU A 210 -3.14 -14.93 -5.73
C LEU A 210 -3.84 -13.58 -5.49
N PHE A 211 -3.10 -12.57 -5.01
CA PHE A 211 -3.64 -11.23 -4.76
C PHE A 211 -4.27 -10.64 -6.02
N ILE A 212 -3.55 -10.63 -7.13
CA ILE A 212 -4.04 -10.08 -8.40
C ILE A 212 -5.16 -10.95 -8.99
N THR A 213 -5.02 -12.27 -8.95
CA THR A 213 -6.04 -13.18 -9.48
C THR A 213 -7.36 -13.04 -8.72
N GLN A 214 -7.32 -12.95 -7.39
CA GLN A 214 -8.51 -12.73 -6.58
C GLN A 214 -9.09 -11.32 -6.78
N LEU A 215 -8.24 -10.31 -6.90
CA LEU A 215 -8.67 -8.94 -7.17
C LEU A 215 -9.43 -8.86 -8.50
N ASN A 216 -8.95 -9.54 -9.55
CA ASN A 216 -9.63 -9.61 -10.85
C ASN A 216 -11.00 -10.34 -10.78
N ARG A 217 -11.21 -11.18 -9.76
CA ARG A 217 -12.49 -11.83 -9.45
C ARG A 217 -13.38 -11.00 -8.51
N GLY A 218 -12.97 -9.77 -8.16
CA GLY A 218 -13.69 -8.88 -7.25
C GLY A 218 -13.37 -9.08 -5.76
N ASN A 219 -12.46 -10.01 -5.42
CA ASN A 219 -12.07 -10.31 -4.04
C ASN A 219 -10.77 -9.58 -3.68
N ASP A 220 -10.85 -8.56 -2.86
CA ASP A 220 -9.66 -7.84 -2.37
C ASP A 220 -9.11 -8.50 -1.10
N LEU A 221 -8.02 -9.27 -1.24
CA LEU A 221 -7.33 -9.92 -0.12
C LEU A 221 -6.68 -8.92 0.86
N GLY A 222 -6.50 -7.68 0.45
CA GLY A 222 -5.95 -6.63 1.30
C GLY A 222 -6.94 -5.99 2.28
N ARG A 223 -8.26 -6.30 2.15
CA ARG A 223 -9.29 -5.73 3.04
C ARG A 223 -9.03 -5.90 4.54
N PRO A 224 -8.57 -7.06 5.04
CA PRO A 224 -8.28 -7.22 6.48
C PRO A 224 -7.20 -6.26 6.96
N ILE A 225 -6.12 -6.08 6.19
CA ILE A 225 -5.02 -5.15 6.53
C ILE A 225 -5.52 -3.71 6.54
N THR A 226 -6.31 -3.35 5.52
CA THR A 226 -6.93 -2.01 5.44
C THR A 226 -7.81 -1.74 6.67
N ARG A 227 -8.69 -2.68 7.03
CA ARG A 227 -9.57 -2.54 8.21
C ARG A 227 -8.77 -2.42 9.50
N LEU A 228 -7.71 -3.22 9.66
CA LEU A 228 -6.82 -3.14 10.82
C LEU A 228 -6.14 -1.77 10.89
N SER A 229 -5.61 -1.26 9.77
CA SER A 229 -4.97 0.05 9.71
C SER A 229 -5.95 1.19 10.01
N GLU A 230 -7.18 1.12 9.53
CA GLU A 230 -8.25 2.09 9.82
C GLU A 230 -8.68 2.03 11.29
N TRP A 231 -8.77 0.84 11.85
CA TRP A 231 -9.07 0.65 13.28
C TRP A 231 -7.96 1.24 14.16
N VAL A 232 -6.69 0.94 13.87
CA VAL A 232 -5.53 1.53 14.59
C VAL A 232 -5.54 3.05 14.48
N LYS A 233 -5.75 3.62 13.27
CA LYS A 233 -5.89 5.07 13.09
C LYS A 233 -7.02 5.65 13.92
N GLY A 234 -8.15 4.94 14.01
CA GLY A 234 -9.32 5.35 14.81
C GLY A 234 -9.04 5.43 16.32
N LEU A 235 -8.06 4.65 16.84
CA LEU A 235 -7.63 4.74 18.24
C LEU A 235 -6.90 6.05 18.56
N PHE A 236 -6.19 6.61 17.59
CA PHE A 236 -5.40 7.84 17.74
C PHE A 236 -6.10 9.10 17.20
N GLN A 237 -7.10 8.94 16.33
CA GLN A 237 -7.93 10.04 15.84
C GLN A 237 -9.22 10.09 16.64
N GLY A 238 -9.40 11.13 17.46
CA GLY A 238 -10.70 11.41 18.08
C GLY A 238 -11.79 11.45 17.01
N LYS A 239 -12.97 10.89 17.32
CA LYS A 239 -14.12 10.87 16.39
C LYS A 239 -14.31 12.28 15.83
N PRO A 240 -14.35 12.46 14.50
CA PRO A 240 -14.63 13.77 13.92
C PRO A 240 -15.98 14.22 14.46
N LYS A 241 -16.00 15.34 15.20
CA LYS A 241 -17.26 15.98 15.60
C LYS A 241 -17.92 16.41 14.30
N MET A 242 -18.98 15.71 13.88
CA MET A 242 -19.82 16.16 12.77
C MET A 242 -20.38 17.53 13.16
N LYS A 243 -19.83 18.59 12.57
CA LYS A 243 -20.43 19.91 12.66
C LYS A 243 -21.61 19.88 11.69
N VAL A 244 -22.82 19.76 12.23
CA VAL A 244 -24.04 19.94 11.44
C VAL A 244 -24.01 21.38 10.96
N THR A 245 -23.63 21.59 9.70
CA THR A 245 -23.51 22.91 9.08
C THR A 245 -24.87 23.47 8.67
N TYR A 246 -25.90 22.62 8.68
CA TYR A 246 -27.26 23.02 8.36
C TYR A 246 -28.24 22.37 9.33
N ARG A 247 -28.75 23.16 10.27
CA ARG A 247 -29.91 22.82 11.09
C ARG A 247 -31.09 23.47 10.42
N ASN A 248 -31.85 22.71 9.65
CA ASN A 248 -33.16 23.17 9.17
C ASN A 248 -34.07 23.21 10.42
N THR A 249 -34.12 24.36 11.08
CA THR A 249 -35.10 24.64 12.11
C THR A 249 -36.40 24.95 11.38
N THR A 250 -37.15 23.92 11.01
CA THR A 250 -38.58 24.06 10.78
C THR A 250 -39.22 24.33 12.13
N THR A 251 -39.14 25.55 12.61
CA THR A 251 -40.05 26.05 13.62
C THR A 251 -41.40 26.14 12.97
N VAL A 252 -42.26 25.18 13.35
CA VAL A 252 -43.71 25.34 13.18
C VAL A 252 -44.10 26.57 14.03
N HIS A 253 -44.17 27.72 13.38
CA HIS A 253 -44.80 28.92 13.94
C HIS A 253 -46.09 29.17 13.20
N SER A 254 -47.11 29.09 14.03
CA SER A 254 -48.44 29.70 13.96
C SER A 254 -48.46 30.98 13.11
N LYS A 255 -49.49 31.06 12.30
CA LYS A 255 -49.92 32.20 11.48
C LYS A 255 -49.62 33.55 12.11
N THR A 256 -48.79 34.34 11.46
CA THR A 256 -48.91 35.80 11.44
C THR A 256 -48.49 36.25 10.04
N THR A 257 -49.42 36.93 9.39
CA THR A 257 -49.31 37.55 8.07
C THR A 257 -48.21 38.61 8.08
N ALA A 258 -47.16 38.40 7.25
CA ALA A 258 -46.22 39.42 6.86
C ALA A 258 -45.85 39.22 5.38
N PRO A 259 -45.54 40.27 4.61
CA PRO A 259 -45.64 40.30 3.16
C PRO A 259 -44.60 39.40 2.48
N THR A 260 -45.08 38.63 1.49
CA THR A 260 -44.33 37.75 0.64
C THR A 260 -43.35 38.55 -0.20
N TYR A 261 -42.02 38.41 0.07
CA TYR A 261 -41.01 38.79 -0.90
C TYR A 261 -40.85 37.61 -1.89
N SER A 262 -41.57 37.70 -2.99
CA SER A 262 -41.49 36.74 -4.10
C SER A 262 -40.21 36.97 -4.89
N GLY A 263 -39.25 36.05 -4.75
CA GLY A 263 -37.97 36.17 -5.47
C GLY A 263 -37.36 34.86 -5.98
N MET A 264 -37.91 33.69 -5.57
CA MET A 264 -37.47 32.41 -6.15
C MET A 264 -38.60 31.79 -6.95
N PRO A 265 -38.29 31.28 -8.16
CA PRO A 265 -39.28 30.54 -8.94
C PRO A 265 -39.63 29.24 -8.22
N ASP A 266 -40.92 28.88 -8.26
CA ASP A 266 -41.46 27.63 -7.77
C ASP A 266 -40.97 26.48 -8.69
N ASP A 267 -40.82 25.28 -8.13
CA ASP A 267 -40.35 24.13 -8.90
C ASP A 267 -41.31 23.84 -10.11
N ASP A 268 -42.62 24.08 -9.95
CA ASP A 268 -43.60 23.98 -11.02
C ASP A 268 -43.39 25.01 -12.15
N GLU A 269 -42.89 26.22 -11.80
CA GLU A 269 -42.54 27.24 -12.83
C GLU A 269 -41.28 26.86 -13.60
N ILE A 270 -40.32 26.22 -12.93
CA ILE A 270 -39.08 25.74 -13.56
C ILE A 270 -39.39 24.58 -14.52
N ASP A 271 -40.21 23.63 -14.10
CA ASP A 271 -40.63 22.50 -14.94
C ASP A 271 -41.39 23.00 -16.20
N ALA A 272 -42.25 24.00 -16.07
CA ALA A 272 -42.93 24.62 -17.22
C ALA A 272 -41.93 25.30 -18.18
N ILE A 273 -40.87 25.95 -17.68
CA ILE A 273 -39.81 26.54 -18.48
C ILE A 273 -38.97 25.47 -19.19
N LEU A 274 -38.66 24.37 -18.51
CA LEU A 274 -37.94 23.23 -19.09
C LEU A 274 -38.75 22.52 -20.17
N ASP A 275 -40.06 22.35 -19.98
CA ASP A 275 -40.98 21.82 -20.98
C ASP A 275 -41.06 22.72 -22.23
N LYS A 276 -41.05 24.05 -22.05
CA LYS A 276 -41.03 25.01 -23.15
C LYS A 276 -39.71 24.95 -23.95
N ILE A 277 -38.57 24.78 -23.26
CA ILE A 277 -37.27 24.53 -23.91
C ILE A 277 -37.31 23.27 -24.74
N ASN A 278 -37.90 22.20 -24.20
CA ASN A 278 -37.95 20.90 -24.87
C ASN A 278 -38.83 20.93 -26.14
N ARG A 279 -39.89 21.76 -26.13
CA ARG A 279 -40.81 21.90 -27.27
C ARG A 279 -40.36 22.91 -28.31
N SER A 280 -39.75 24.00 -27.91
CA SER A 280 -39.56 25.18 -28.76
C SER A 280 -38.14 25.77 -28.75
N GLY A 281 -37.20 25.10 -28.02
CA GLY A 281 -35.80 25.52 -27.89
C GLY A 281 -35.59 26.69 -26.91
N TYR A 282 -34.34 26.85 -26.45
CA TYR A 282 -33.93 27.89 -25.47
C TYR A 282 -34.20 29.33 -25.94
N GLU A 283 -34.15 29.58 -27.22
CA GLU A 283 -34.39 30.92 -27.80
C GLU A 283 -35.86 31.38 -27.72
N SER A 284 -36.79 30.44 -27.47
CA SER A 284 -38.21 30.77 -27.28
C SER A 284 -38.53 31.35 -25.91
N LEU A 285 -37.55 31.35 -24.98
CA LEU A 285 -37.74 31.88 -23.64
C LEU A 285 -37.69 33.40 -23.60
N THR A 286 -38.61 33.99 -22.82
CA THR A 286 -38.59 35.39 -22.47
C THR A 286 -37.39 35.75 -21.58
N LYS A 287 -37.05 37.05 -21.49
CA LYS A 287 -35.99 37.51 -20.58
C LYS A 287 -36.24 37.11 -19.12
N GLU A 288 -37.48 37.14 -18.70
CA GLU A 288 -37.88 36.77 -17.32
C GLU A 288 -37.73 35.27 -17.06
N GLU A 289 -38.13 34.42 -18.01
CA GLU A 289 -37.95 32.97 -17.95
C GLU A 289 -36.45 32.58 -17.93
N LYS A 290 -35.61 33.23 -18.73
CA LYS A 290 -34.15 33.04 -18.73
C LYS A 290 -33.55 33.44 -17.39
N GLN A 291 -34.02 34.53 -16.75
CA GLN A 291 -33.56 34.94 -15.42
C GLN A 291 -34.01 33.98 -14.30
N LYS A 292 -35.25 33.47 -14.36
CA LYS A 292 -35.78 32.48 -13.44
C LYS A 292 -34.95 31.19 -13.49
N LEU A 293 -34.68 30.68 -14.68
CA LEU A 293 -33.85 29.50 -14.90
C LEU A 293 -32.41 29.69 -14.40
N PHE A 294 -31.82 30.86 -14.64
CA PHE A 294 -30.47 31.18 -14.14
C PHE A 294 -30.41 31.24 -12.63
N ARG A 295 -31.43 31.83 -11.96
CA ARG A 295 -31.50 31.84 -10.48
C ARG A 295 -31.67 30.44 -9.90
N ALA A 296 -32.44 29.57 -10.55
CA ALA A 296 -32.61 28.18 -10.14
C ALA A 296 -31.29 27.38 -10.27
N SER A 297 -30.49 27.64 -11.31
CA SER A 297 -29.20 26.95 -11.52
C SER A 297 -28.11 27.31 -10.50
N GLN A 298 -28.24 28.41 -9.78
CA GLN A 298 -27.31 28.82 -8.72
C GLN A 298 -27.60 28.20 -7.36
N LYS A 299 -28.65 27.37 -7.23
CA LYS A 299 -29.08 26.74 -5.98
C LYS A 299 -28.35 25.41 -5.70
N ASN A 300 -27.49 24.91 -6.61
CA ASN A 300 -26.71 23.65 -6.43
C ASN A 300 -25.25 23.91 -6.02
#